data_0bea6244f91ee0b96ec1ee544a135626
#
_entry.id   0bea6244f91ee0b96ec1ee544a135626
#
_cell.length_a   1.000
_cell.length_b   1.000
_cell.length_c   1.000
_cell.angle_alpha   90.00
_cell.angle_beta   90.00
_cell.angle_gamma   90.00
#
_symmetry.space_group_name_H-M   'P 1'
#
loop_
_entity.id
_entity.type
_entity.pdbx_description
1 polymer ?
#
loop_
_entity_poly.entity_id
_entity_poly.type
_entity_poly.pdbx_seq_one_letter_code
_entity_poly.pdbx_strand_id
1 'polypeptide(L)'
;MFEAEIPEDHVDQAIHELREKYRAEEFSFQLDFTGGGFQFLTKPAYQTSISILLRQQSQKRLSTAQMETLSIIAYKQPVTKGDIEQIRGVNSDYSVQKLLEKELVEIKGKSEGLGRPMIYGTSAKFMEYFGINNLTDLPQPKDFSQPENQIGEERE
;
A
#
# COMPACT_ATOMS: atom_id res chain seq x y z
N MET A 1 -8.80 -13.76 -35.79
CA MET A 1 -8.63 -12.38 -35.28
C MET A 1 -7.15 -12.19 -35.08
N PHE A 2 -6.49 -11.40 -35.93
CA PHE A 2 -5.04 -11.16 -35.81
C PHE A 2 -4.86 -10.19 -34.64
N GLU A 3 -4.29 -10.63 -33.53
CA GLU A 3 -3.74 -9.75 -32.50
C GLU A 3 -2.52 -9.06 -33.13
N ALA A 4 -2.68 -7.81 -33.50
CA ALA A 4 -1.53 -6.98 -33.87
C ALA A 4 -0.76 -6.70 -32.60
N GLU A 5 0.44 -7.25 -32.45
CA GLU A 5 1.37 -6.89 -31.39
C GLU A 5 1.71 -5.40 -31.55
N ILE A 6 1.31 -4.60 -30.56
CA ILE A 6 1.69 -3.19 -30.50
C ILE A 6 3.13 -3.14 -30.01
N PRO A 7 4.08 -2.53 -30.74
CA PRO A 7 5.45 -2.37 -30.30
C PRO A 7 5.51 -1.61 -28.95
N GLU A 8 6.41 -2.04 -28.06
CA GLU A 8 6.57 -1.45 -26.70
C GLU A 8 6.90 0.06 -26.78
N ASP A 9 7.74 0.46 -27.73
CA ASP A 9 8.12 1.86 -27.95
C ASP A 9 6.90 2.76 -28.29
N HIS A 10 5.91 2.24 -29.00
CA HIS A 10 4.66 2.97 -29.26
C HIS A 10 3.81 3.13 -27.99
N VAL A 11 3.82 2.13 -27.11
CA VAL A 11 3.11 2.21 -25.82
C VAL A 11 3.78 3.26 -24.92
N ASP A 12 5.10 3.23 -24.82
CA ASP A 12 5.89 4.17 -24.03
C ASP A 12 5.72 5.62 -24.53
N GLN A 13 5.73 5.80 -25.84
CA GLN A 13 5.47 7.11 -26.44
C GLN A 13 4.05 7.60 -26.10
N ALA A 14 3.03 6.76 -26.23
CA ALA A 14 1.65 7.13 -25.91
C ALA A 14 1.48 7.49 -24.44
N ILE A 15 2.14 6.75 -23.52
CA ILE A 15 2.15 7.05 -22.08
C ILE A 15 2.82 8.40 -21.83
N HIS A 16 3.95 8.65 -22.46
CA HIS A 16 4.64 9.94 -22.33
C HIS A 16 3.75 11.11 -22.77
N GLU A 17 3.12 11.00 -23.95
CA GLU A 17 2.21 12.02 -24.47
C GLU A 17 1.01 12.26 -23.54
N LEU A 18 0.42 11.19 -23.00
CA LEU A 18 -0.66 11.30 -22.03
C LEU A 18 -0.21 11.99 -20.74
N ARG A 19 0.97 11.65 -20.21
CA ARG A 19 1.52 12.31 -19.01
C ARG A 19 1.71 13.79 -19.22
N GLU A 20 2.31 14.20 -20.34
CA GLU A 20 2.49 15.62 -20.67
C GLU A 20 1.16 16.34 -20.84
N LYS A 21 0.20 15.75 -21.55
CA LYS A 21 -1.14 16.29 -21.70
C LYS A 21 -1.82 16.58 -20.37
N TYR A 22 -1.86 15.58 -19.47
CA TYR A 22 -2.58 15.70 -18.20
C TYR A 22 -1.80 16.42 -17.08
N ARG A 23 -0.54 16.83 -17.36
CA ARG A 23 0.21 17.73 -16.49
C ARG A 23 -0.35 19.14 -16.48
N ALA A 24 -0.99 19.58 -17.57
CA ALA A 24 -1.55 20.93 -17.70
C ALA A 24 -2.55 21.26 -16.57
N GLU A 25 -2.60 22.51 -16.13
CA GLU A 25 -3.39 22.95 -14.97
C GLU A 25 -4.90 22.81 -15.15
N GLU A 26 -5.38 22.78 -16.38
CA GLU A 26 -6.78 22.61 -16.72
C GLU A 26 -7.37 21.25 -16.31
N PHE A 27 -6.51 20.22 -16.10
CA PHE A 27 -6.92 18.90 -15.66
C PHE A 27 -6.80 18.74 -14.16
N SER A 28 -7.82 18.18 -13.51
CA SER A 28 -7.84 17.86 -12.07
C SER A 28 -7.15 16.54 -11.71
N PHE A 29 -6.74 15.76 -12.71
CA PHE A 29 -6.06 14.48 -12.56
C PHE A 29 -4.81 14.41 -13.45
N GLN A 30 -3.94 13.48 -13.16
CA GLN A 30 -2.68 13.22 -13.85
C GLN A 30 -2.43 11.73 -13.97
N LEU A 31 -1.52 11.33 -14.87
CA LEU A 31 -1.13 9.94 -15.06
C LEU A 31 0.19 9.69 -14.33
N ASP A 32 0.14 8.86 -13.28
CA ASP A 32 1.30 8.50 -12.47
C ASP A 32 1.57 7.00 -12.48
N PHE A 33 2.83 6.63 -12.30
CA PHE A 33 3.25 5.24 -12.12
C PHE A 33 3.20 4.88 -10.64
N THR A 34 2.27 4.01 -10.25
CA THR A 34 2.10 3.56 -8.86
C THR A 34 1.45 2.17 -8.83
N GLY A 35 1.77 1.38 -7.82
CA GLY A 35 1.25 0.02 -7.70
C GLY A 35 1.74 -0.95 -8.78
N GLY A 36 2.89 -0.64 -9.40
CA GLY A 36 3.45 -1.43 -10.49
C GLY A 36 2.85 -1.16 -11.88
N GLY A 37 2.07 -0.07 -12.02
CA GLY A 37 1.46 0.32 -13.29
C GLY A 37 1.11 1.80 -13.38
N PHE A 38 0.65 2.23 -14.55
CA PHE A 38 0.18 3.61 -14.77
C PHE A 38 -1.28 3.75 -14.38
N GLN A 39 -1.59 4.78 -13.59
CA GLN A 39 -2.93 5.08 -13.12
C GLN A 39 -3.25 6.57 -13.24
N PHE A 40 -4.51 6.88 -13.55
CA PHE A 40 -5.01 8.24 -13.41
C PHE A 40 -5.33 8.53 -11.94
N LEU A 41 -4.62 9.49 -11.37
CA LEU A 41 -4.80 9.94 -10.00
C LEU A 41 -5.16 11.42 -9.98
N THR A 42 -5.96 11.83 -9.02
CA THR A 42 -6.22 13.25 -8.78
C THR A 42 -4.95 13.98 -8.34
N LYS A 43 -4.73 15.18 -8.87
CA LYS A 43 -3.58 15.99 -8.51
C LYS A 43 -3.58 16.33 -7.01
N PRO A 44 -2.40 16.46 -6.38
CA PRO A 44 -2.26 16.79 -4.96
C PRO A 44 -3.02 18.06 -4.53
N ALA A 45 -3.19 19.02 -5.42
CA ALA A 45 -3.95 20.26 -5.17
C ALA A 45 -5.40 20.00 -4.75
N TYR A 46 -6.01 18.88 -5.12
CA TYR A 46 -7.38 18.50 -4.80
C TYR A 46 -7.50 17.58 -3.59
N GLN A 47 -6.38 17.22 -2.94
CA GLN A 47 -6.34 16.23 -1.85
C GLN A 47 -7.28 16.61 -0.69
N THR A 48 -7.34 17.89 -0.32
CA THR A 48 -8.22 18.36 0.77
C THR A 48 -9.70 18.14 0.45
N SER A 49 -10.14 18.53 -0.73
CA SER A 49 -11.53 18.36 -1.17
C SER A 49 -11.94 16.88 -1.25
N ILE A 50 -11.05 16.04 -1.79
CA ILE A 50 -11.28 14.60 -1.89
C ILE A 50 -11.31 13.95 -0.52
N SER A 51 -10.44 14.36 0.42
CA SER A 51 -10.42 13.81 1.78
C SER A 51 -11.73 14.10 2.53
N ILE A 52 -12.35 15.25 2.31
CA ILE A 52 -13.67 15.58 2.86
C ILE A 52 -14.74 14.65 2.30
N LEU A 53 -14.76 14.45 0.99
CA LEU A 53 -15.70 13.55 0.32
C LEU A 53 -15.53 12.09 0.80
N LEU A 54 -14.29 11.60 0.89
CA LEU A 54 -13.98 10.23 1.31
C LEU A 54 -14.27 9.99 2.80
N ARG A 55 -14.19 11.01 3.66
CA ARG A 55 -14.60 10.89 5.07
C ARG A 55 -16.07 10.49 5.21
N GLN A 56 -16.93 10.91 4.30
CA GLN A 56 -18.34 10.54 4.28
C GLN A 56 -18.57 9.07 3.86
N GLN A 57 -17.60 8.44 3.21
CA GLN A 57 -17.66 7.05 2.74
C GLN A 57 -16.91 6.08 3.67
N SER A 58 -16.97 6.27 4.99
CA SER A 58 -16.10 5.61 5.99
C SER A 58 -16.18 4.07 6.06
N GLN A 59 -17.04 3.41 5.29
CA GLN A 59 -17.22 1.95 5.31
C GLN A 59 -16.05 1.12 4.75
N LYS A 60 -15.06 1.75 4.12
CA LYS A 60 -13.94 1.05 3.47
C LYS A 60 -12.63 1.03 4.27
N ARG A 61 -12.59 1.71 5.42
CA ARG A 61 -11.35 1.80 6.21
C ARG A 61 -11.00 0.48 6.89
N LEU A 62 -9.70 0.23 7.04
CA LEU A 62 -9.20 -0.84 7.88
C LEU A 62 -9.40 -0.47 9.35
N SER A 63 -9.83 -1.46 10.17
CA SER A 63 -9.82 -1.27 11.62
C SER A 63 -8.38 -1.26 12.15
N THR A 64 -8.18 -0.77 13.38
CA THR A 64 -6.86 -0.78 14.04
C THR A 64 -6.26 -2.18 14.05
N ALA A 65 -7.04 -3.20 14.42
CA ALA A 65 -6.58 -4.59 14.43
C ALA A 65 -6.18 -5.11 13.04
N GLN A 66 -6.92 -4.71 11.99
CA GLN A 66 -6.55 -5.05 10.60
C GLN A 66 -5.28 -4.32 10.17
N MET A 67 -5.12 -3.05 10.55
CA MET A 67 -3.93 -2.27 10.21
C MET A 67 -2.68 -2.83 10.91
N GLU A 68 -2.76 -3.18 12.19
CA GLU A 68 -1.68 -3.83 12.93
C GLU A 68 -1.27 -5.16 12.26
N THR A 69 -2.26 -6.01 11.95
CA THR A 69 -2.01 -7.30 11.27
C THR A 69 -1.37 -7.10 9.90
N LEU A 70 -1.86 -6.15 9.12
CA LEU A 70 -1.34 -5.83 7.80
C LEU A 70 0.10 -5.31 7.88
N SER A 71 0.40 -4.46 8.86
CA SER A 71 1.76 -3.96 9.10
C SER A 71 2.73 -5.10 9.42
N ILE A 72 2.35 -6.03 10.29
CA ILE A 72 3.20 -7.19 10.60
C ILE A 72 3.49 -7.98 9.32
N ILE A 73 2.45 -8.26 8.51
CA ILE A 73 2.64 -8.99 7.26
C ILE A 73 3.56 -8.21 6.31
N ALA A 74 3.34 -6.92 6.13
CA ALA A 74 4.12 -6.09 5.20
C ALA A 74 5.62 -6.04 5.56
N TYR A 75 5.95 -5.92 6.86
CA TYR A 75 7.33 -5.78 7.31
C TYR A 75 8.05 -7.10 7.61
N LYS A 76 7.30 -8.19 7.84
CA LYS A 76 7.86 -9.48 8.27
C LYS A 76 7.68 -10.60 7.26
N GLN A 77 6.96 -10.37 6.16
CA GLN A 77 6.74 -11.40 5.16
C GLN A 77 8.04 -12.05 4.68
N PRO A 78 8.05 -13.35 4.40
CA PRO A 78 6.92 -14.28 4.50
C PRO A 78 6.63 -14.68 5.96
N VAL A 79 5.35 -14.64 6.40
CA VAL A 79 4.95 -14.95 7.78
C VAL A 79 3.78 -15.94 7.83
N THR A 80 3.74 -16.76 8.87
CA THR A 80 2.59 -17.61 9.18
C THR A 80 1.59 -16.89 10.09
N LYS A 81 0.38 -17.44 10.22
CA LYS A 81 -0.58 -16.91 11.20
C LYS A 81 -0.05 -16.99 12.63
N GLY A 82 0.65 -18.07 12.98
CA GLY A 82 1.27 -18.22 14.29
C GLY A 82 2.27 -17.12 14.62
N ASP A 83 3.11 -16.73 13.64
CA ASP A 83 4.06 -15.62 13.81
C ASP A 83 3.35 -14.29 14.04
N ILE A 84 2.25 -14.04 13.31
CA ILE A 84 1.42 -12.85 13.46
C ILE A 84 0.82 -12.80 14.87
N GLU A 85 0.24 -13.90 15.34
CA GLU A 85 -0.37 -14.00 16.67
C GLU A 85 0.67 -13.87 17.79
N GLN A 86 1.86 -14.42 17.60
CA GLN A 86 2.96 -14.27 18.55
C GLN A 86 3.38 -12.79 18.72
N ILE A 87 3.41 -12.03 17.60
CA ILE A 87 3.77 -10.60 17.64
C ILE A 87 2.64 -9.78 18.25
N ARG A 88 1.39 -10.08 17.88
CA ARG A 88 0.21 -9.32 18.37
C ARG A 88 -0.20 -9.67 19.79
N GLY A 89 0.14 -10.87 20.28
CA GLY A 89 -0.30 -11.38 21.57
C GLY A 89 -1.79 -11.78 21.61
N VAL A 90 -2.52 -11.76 20.49
CA VAL A 90 -3.95 -12.07 20.38
C VAL A 90 -4.26 -12.83 19.08
N ASN A 91 -5.40 -13.53 19.06
CA ASN A 91 -5.87 -14.20 17.86
C ASN A 91 -6.04 -13.23 16.69
N SER A 92 -5.60 -13.65 15.51
CA SER A 92 -5.58 -12.83 14.31
C SER A 92 -6.44 -13.35 13.16
N ASP A 93 -7.19 -14.46 13.37
CA ASP A 93 -7.97 -15.12 12.33
C ASP A 93 -8.87 -14.15 11.57
N TYR A 94 -9.69 -13.39 12.30
CA TYR A 94 -10.63 -12.46 11.69
C TYR A 94 -9.92 -11.36 10.89
N SER A 95 -8.83 -10.81 11.42
CA SER A 95 -8.07 -9.75 10.73
C SER A 95 -7.42 -10.27 9.46
N VAL A 96 -6.78 -11.44 9.51
CA VAL A 96 -6.17 -12.10 8.34
C VAL A 96 -7.22 -12.40 7.28
N GLN A 97 -8.37 -12.99 7.67
CA GLN A 97 -9.46 -13.28 6.75
C GLN A 97 -9.97 -12.01 6.06
N LYS A 98 -10.19 -10.93 6.81
CA LYS A 98 -10.65 -9.65 6.25
C LYS A 98 -9.64 -9.00 5.32
N LEU A 99 -8.35 -9.16 5.57
CA LEU A 99 -7.30 -8.68 4.69
C LEU A 99 -7.22 -9.50 3.38
N LEU A 100 -7.44 -10.81 3.45
CA LEU A 100 -7.58 -11.68 2.27
C LEU A 100 -8.82 -11.31 1.45
N GLU A 101 -9.99 -11.10 2.09
CA GLU A 101 -11.23 -10.67 1.43
C GLU A 101 -11.08 -9.30 0.74
N LYS A 102 -10.25 -8.41 1.30
CA LYS A 102 -9.92 -7.11 0.70
C LYS A 102 -8.80 -7.23 -0.34
N GLU A 103 -8.23 -8.40 -0.51
CA GLU A 103 -7.13 -8.69 -1.43
C GLU A 103 -5.85 -7.87 -1.13
N LEU A 104 -5.68 -7.36 0.09
CA LEU A 104 -4.46 -6.67 0.52
C LEU A 104 -3.34 -7.64 0.92
N VAL A 105 -3.72 -8.85 1.26
CA VAL A 105 -2.84 -9.97 1.64
C VAL A 105 -3.18 -11.16 0.76
N GLU A 106 -2.19 -11.96 0.43
CA GLU A 106 -2.36 -13.20 -0.31
C GLU A 106 -1.56 -14.34 0.33
N ILE A 107 -1.95 -15.58 0.01
CA ILE A 107 -1.23 -16.77 0.44
C ILE A 107 -0.10 -17.02 -0.55
N LYS A 108 1.15 -16.94 -0.07
CA LYS A 108 2.36 -17.16 -0.88
C LYS A 108 2.75 -18.64 -0.98
N GLY A 109 2.17 -19.50 -0.13
CA GLY A 109 2.49 -20.91 -0.08
C GLY A 109 2.23 -21.54 1.27
N LYS A 110 2.94 -22.64 1.56
CA LYS A 110 2.92 -23.36 2.84
C LYS A 110 4.35 -23.47 3.37
N SER A 111 4.50 -23.32 4.70
CA SER A 111 5.76 -23.56 5.37
C SER A 111 6.12 -25.04 5.38
N GLU A 112 7.41 -25.35 5.45
CA GLU A 112 7.89 -26.72 5.62
C GLU A 112 7.82 -27.21 7.08
N GLY A 113 7.48 -26.32 8.02
CA GLY A 113 7.34 -26.63 9.44
C GLY A 113 6.21 -27.60 9.78
N LEU A 114 6.16 -28.02 11.05
CA LEU A 114 5.13 -28.92 11.57
C LEU A 114 3.73 -28.37 11.32
N GLY A 115 2.83 -29.19 10.73
CA GLY A 115 1.49 -28.78 10.36
C GLY A 115 1.40 -28.00 9.05
N ARG A 116 2.52 -27.68 8.38
CA ARG A 116 2.60 -26.99 7.09
C ARG A 116 1.69 -25.75 7.01
N PRO A 117 1.82 -24.78 7.94
CA PRO A 117 0.96 -23.61 7.99
C PRO A 117 1.08 -22.77 6.72
N MET A 118 -0.01 -22.06 6.39
CA MET A 118 -0.02 -21.12 5.28
C MET A 118 0.91 -19.94 5.56
N ILE A 119 1.59 -19.50 4.51
CA ILE A 119 2.47 -18.32 4.50
C ILE A 119 1.76 -17.18 3.81
N TYR A 120 1.77 -16.03 4.45
CA TYR A 120 1.11 -14.81 3.98
C TYR A 120 2.14 -13.78 3.54
N GLY A 121 1.74 -12.96 2.57
CA GLY A 121 2.48 -11.80 2.11
C GLY A 121 1.52 -10.76 1.53
N THR A 122 2.05 -9.59 1.22
CA THR A 122 1.29 -8.53 0.56
C THR A 122 1.02 -8.88 -0.91
N SER A 123 -0.08 -8.37 -1.43
CA SER A 123 -0.50 -8.52 -2.83
C SER A 123 -0.11 -7.29 -3.67
N ALA A 124 -0.35 -7.33 -4.98
CA ALA A 124 -0.24 -6.16 -5.85
C ALA A 124 -1.22 -5.05 -5.42
N LYS A 125 -2.43 -5.40 -4.99
CA LYS A 125 -3.43 -4.45 -4.51
C LYS A 125 -3.02 -3.71 -3.23
N PHE A 126 -2.15 -4.30 -2.41
CA PHE A 126 -1.52 -3.60 -1.29
C PHE A 126 -0.69 -2.41 -1.78
N MET A 127 0.12 -2.61 -2.83
CA MET A 127 0.93 -1.55 -3.41
C MET A 127 0.06 -0.40 -3.95
N GLU A 128 -1.02 -0.74 -4.68
CA GLU A 128 -2.00 0.25 -5.15
C GLU A 128 -2.67 1.01 -4.01
N TYR A 129 -3.08 0.28 -2.97
CA TYR A 129 -3.80 0.86 -1.83
C TYR A 129 -2.96 1.89 -1.06
N PHE A 130 -1.65 1.65 -0.93
CA PHE A 130 -0.72 2.55 -0.27
C PHE A 130 0.01 3.50 -1.22
N GLY A 131 -0.19 3.37 -2.53
CA GLY A 131 0.45 4.22 -3.53
C GLY A 131 1.98 4.06 -3.58
N ILE A 132 2.48 2.85 -3.34
CA ILE A 132 3.91 2.51 -3.37
C ILE A 132 4.20 1.56 -4.53
N ASN A 133 5.43 1.57 -5.02
CA ASN A 133 5.86 0.70 -6.11
C ASN A 133 6.66 -0.51 -5.61
N ASN A 134 7.29 -0.39 -4.44
CA ASN A 134 8.10 -1.43 -3.82
C ASN A 134 7.85 -1.47 -2.30
N LEU A 135 8.10 -2.61 -1.68
CA LEU A 135 8.06 -2.73 -0.22
C LEU A 135 9.13 -1.89 0.48
N THR A 136 10.20 -1.55 -0.22
CA THR A 136 11.25 -0.65 0.27
C THR A 136 10.79 0.78 0.44
N ASP A 137 9.67 1.16 -0.20
CA ASP A 137 9.05 2.49 -0.07
C ASP A 137 8.25 2.62 1.24
N LEU A 138 8.07 1.52 1.99
CA LEU A 138 7.45 1.56 3.30
C LEU A 138 8.33 2.33 4.30
N PRO A 139 7.71 3.18 5.15
CA PRO A 139 8.42 3.93 6.18
C PRO A 139 9.26 3.01 7.07
N GLN A 140 10.48 3.39 7.37
CA GLN A 140 11.32 2.64 8.29
C GLN A 140 11.13 3.12 9.74
N PRO A 141 11.34 2.27 10.77
CA PRO A 141 11.18 2.67 12.16
C PRO A 141 11.95 3.94 12.55
N LYS A 142 13.12 4.17 11.94
CA LYS A 142 13.93 5.39 12.12
C LYS A 142 13.25 6.66 11.62
N ASP A 143 12.32 6.54 10.66
CA ASP A 143 11.61 7.68 10.08
C ASP A 143 10.55 8.23 11.05
N PHE A 144 10.24 7.49 12.11
CA PHE A 144 9.32 7.86 13.19
C PHE A 144 10.04 8.33 14.46
N SER A 145 11.39 8.40 14.48
CA SER A 145 12.11 9.02 15.58
C SER A 145 11.69 10.48 15.64
N GLN A 146 10.97 10.85 16.69
CA GLN A 146 10.65 12.24 16.98
C GLN A 146 11.95 13.02 17.09
N PRO A 147 12.03 14.26 16.55
CA PRO A 147 13.14 15.13 16.92
C PRO A 147 13.16 15.22 18.44
N GLU A 148 14.33 14.94 19.04
CA GLU A 148 14.52 15.07 20.49
C GLU A 148 13.97 16.44 20.89
N ASN A 149 12.97 16.46 21.78
CA ASN A 149 12.45 17.68 22.34
C ASN A 149 13.59 18.33 23.13
N GLN A 150 14.25 19.29 22.52
CA GLN A 150 15.13 20.25 23.22
C GLN A 150 14.24 21.21 24.01
N ILE A 151 13.56 20.69 25.03
CA ILE A 151 12.92 21.48 26.07
C ILE A 151 13.78 21.32 27.31
N GLY A 152 14.62 22.28 27.59
CA GLY A 152 15.36 22.33 28.83
C GLY A 152 16.77 22.90 28.75
N GLU A 153 16.96 24.04 28.11
CA GLU A 153 18.03 24.94 28.54
C GLU A 153 17.43 26.05 29.39
N GLU A 154 17.49 25.86 30.67
CA GLU A 154 17.27 26.90 31.69
C GLU A 154 18.28 28.02 31.41
N ARG A 155 17.78 29.22 31.25
CA ARG A 155 18.62 30.42 31.28
C ARG A 155 18.90 30.77 32.71
N GLU A 156 20.16 30.70 33.12
CA GLU A 156 20.71 31.48 34.25
C GLU A 156 20.72 32.97 33.89
#